data_f7d5b6e5c9ebce7cca477cbf09be4c27
#
_entry.id   f7d5b6e5c9ebce7cca477cbf09be4c27
#
_cell.length_a   1.000
_cell.length_b   1.000
_cell.length_c   1.000
_cell.angle_alpha   90.00
_cell.angle_beta   90.00
_cell.angle_gamma   90.00
#
_symmetry.space_group_name_H-M   'P 1'
#
loop_
_entity.id
_entity.type
_entity.pdbx_description
1 polymer ?
#
loop_
_entity_poly.entity_id
_entity_poly.type
_entity_poly.pdbx_seq_one_letter_code
_entity_poly.pdbx_strand_id
1 'polypeptide(L)'
;MRLLLDTNIFLWWQWRDPLLPAAARVAIEDGENDIAVSAATIWEIGIKRRIGKLDFDGSAVTACRDAGFELLDMTASHAEAAGDLPRHHGDPFDRMLIAQARLEHLTIVTRDPQFGLYEVPVLDLR
;
A
#
# COMPACT_ATOMS: atom_id res chain seq x y z
N MET A 1 -9.00 12.89 2.56
CA MET A 1 -7.84 12.50 1.72
C MET A 1 -8.06 11.12 1.13
N ARG A 2 -7.47 10.86 -0.02
CA ARG A 2 -7.43 9.51 -0.61
C ARG A 2 -6.04 8.92 -0.37
N LEU A 3 -5.98 7.84 0.39
CA LEU A 3 -4.73 7.24 0.86
C LEU A 3 -4.53 5.84 0.29
N LEU A 4 -3.31 5.54 -0.15
CA LEU A 4 -2.92 4.20 -0.60
C LEU A 4 -1.93 3.64 0.42
N LEU A 5 -2.28 2.53 1.06
CA LEU A 5 -1.41 1.89 2.03
C LEU A 5 -0.34 1.06 1.33
N ASP A 6 0.92 1.15 1.78
CA ASP A 6 1.89 0.17 1.34
C ASP A 6 1.62 -1.17 2.05
N THR A 7 2.27 -2.22 1.61
CA THR A 7 2.00 -3.56 2.12
C THR A 7 2.28 -3.68 3.61
N ASN A 8 3.38 -3.12 4.09
CA ASN A 8 3.71 -3.20 5.53
C ASN A 8 2.72 -2.43 6.39
N ILE A 9 2.29 -1.25 5.98
CA ILE A 9 1.28 -0.48 6.71
C ILE A 9 -0.03 -1.27 6.81
N PHE A 10 -0.48 -1.86 5.69
CA PHE A 10 -1.68 -2.69 5.70
C PHE A 10 -1.55 -3.88 6.66
N LEU A 11 -0.43 -4.61 6.59
CA LEU A 11 -0.19 -5.76 7.46
C LEU A 11 -0.13 -5.37 8.93
N TRP A 12 0.62 -4.33 9.27
CA TRP A 12 0.71 -3.86 10.65
C TRP A 12 -0.64 -3.41 11.19
N TRP A 13 -1.43 -2.75 10.37
CA TRP A 13 -2.78 -2.35 10.77
C TRP A 13 -3.66 -3.57 11.01
N GLN A 14 -3.63 -4.54 10.10
CA GLN A 14 -4.43 -5.77 10.18
C GLN A 14 -4.04 -6.61 11.40
N TRP A 15 -2.75 -6.68 11.70
CA TRP A 15 -2.22 -7.43 12.84
C TRP A 15 -2.25 -6.67 14.16
N ARG A 16 -2.63 -5.42 14.16
CA ARG A 16 -2.52 -4.52 15.31
C ARG A 16 -1.10 -4.48 15.86
N ASP A 17 -0.14 -4.47 14.97
CA ASP A 17 1.28 -4.51 15.28
C ASP A 17 1.73 -3.14 15.83
N PRO A 18 2.52 -3.11 16.91
CA PRO A 18 3.06 -1.86 17.45
C PRO A 18 4.03 -1.13 16.50
N LEU A 19 4.50 -1.78 15.43
CA LEU A 19 5.28 -1.11 14.38
C LEU A 19 4.46 -0.11 13.58
N LEU A 20 3.13 -0.20 13.59
CA LEU A 20 2.29 0.77 12.91
C LEU A 20 2.44 2.15 13.57
N PRO A 21 2.90 3.18 12.83
CA PRO A 21 2.99 4.52 13.40
C PRO A 21 1.62 5.04 13.85
N ALA A 22 1.61 5.75 14.98
CA ALA A 22 0.36 6.32 15.51
C ALA A 22 -0.33 7.24 14.50
N ALA A 23 0.43 8.05 13.75
CA ALA A 23 -0.12 8.91 12.72
C ALA A 23 -0.79 8.13 11.58
N ALA A 24 -0.25 6.95 11.22
CA ALA A 24 -0.87 6.08 10.23
C ALA A 24 -2.18 5.50 10.75
N ARG A 25 -2.22 5.05 12.00
CA ARG A 25 -3.46 4.54 12.61
C ARG A 25 -4.55 5.61 12.62
N VAL A 26 -4.21 6.83 13.05
CA VAL A 26 -5.16 7.95 13.08
C VAL A 26 -5.70 8.22 11.68
N ALA A 27 -4.84 8.25 10.66
CA ALA A 27 -5.25 8.50 9.29
C ALA A 27 -6.17 7.40 8.73
N ILE A 28 -5.87 6.14 9.04
CA ILE A 28 -6.68 5.00 8.57
C ILE A 28 -8.04 4.99 9.25
N GLU A 29 -8.11 5.33 10.52
CA GLU A 29 -9.35 5.30 11.31
C GLU A 29 -10.20 6.56 11.12
N ASP A 30 -9.67 7.60 10.48
CA ASP A 30 -10.41 8.83 10.20
C ASP A 30 -11.44 8.57 9.07
N GLY A 31 -12.72 8.65 9.41
CA GLY A 31 -13.82 8.44 8.47
C GLY A 31 -13.88 9.41 7.31
N GLU A 32 -13.16 10.54 7.39
CA GLU A 32 -13.07 11.51 6.28
C GLU A 32 -12.07 11.08 5.20
N ASN A 33 -11.23 10.07 5.49
CA ASN A 33 -10.27 9.55 4.53
C ASN A 33 -10.80 8.33 3.80
N ASP A 34 -10.52 8.26 2.50
CA ASP A 34 -10.77 7.08 1.69
C ASP A 34 -9.48 6.26 1.65
N ILE A 35 -9.54 5.03 2.10
CA ILE A 35 -8.37 4.14 2.20
C ILE A 35 -8.42 3.12 1.07
N ALA A 36 -7.34 3.04 0.30
CA ALA A 36 -7.19 2.06 -0.77
C ALA A 36 -6.06 1.09 -0.46
N VAL A 37 -6.25 -0.16 -0.87
CA VAL A 37 -5.23 -1.21 -0.88
C VAL A 37 -5.14 -1.75 -2.30
N SER A 38 -3.93 -1.80 -2.85
CA SER A 38 -3.72 -2.24 -4.23
C SER A 38 -3.85 -3.75 -4.37
N ALA A 39 -4.33 -4.18 -5.54
CA ALA A 39 -4.24 -5.58 -5.96
C ALA A 39 -2.78 -6.09 -5.91
N ALA A 40 -1.79 -5.21 -6.12
CA ALA A 40 -0.37 -5.56 -5.98
C ALA A 40 -0.03 -6.01 -4.55
N THR A 41 -0.58 -5.35 -3.53
CA THR A 41 -0.42 -5.74 -2.13
C THR A 41 -1.05 -7.11 -1.87
N ILE A 42 -2.24 -7.35 -2.39
CA ILE A 42 -2.91 -8.66 -2.27
C ILE A 42 -2.04 -9.77 -2.88
N TRP A 43 -1.48 -9.51 -4.05
CA TRP A 43 -0.60 -10.45 -4.76
C TRP A 43 0.70 -10.70 -3.99
N GLU A 44 1.34 -9.63 -3.48
CA GLU A 44 2.56 -9.74 -2.68
C GLU A 44 2.33 -10.63 -1.45
N ILE A 45 1.24 -10.40 -0.72
CA ILE A 45 0.85 -11.21 0.45
C ILE A 45 0.70 -12.69 0.04
N GLY A 46 0.01 -12.94 -1.07
CA GLY A 46 -0.21 -14.30 -1.58
C GLY A 46 1.09 -15.03 -1.90
N ILE A 47 2.02 -14.36 -2.61
CA ILE A 47 3.33 -14.92 -2.94
C ILE A 47 4.11 -15.23 -1.68
N LYS A 48 4.24 -14.26 -0.76
CA LYS A 48 5.05 -14.42 0.45
C LYS A 48 4.48 -15.46 1.40
N ARG A 49 3.16 -15.55 1.50
CA ARG A 49 2.50 -16.60 2.29
C ARG A 49 2.80 -17.98 1.71
N ARG A 50 2.73 -18.13 0.39
CA ARG A 50 2.94 -19.41 -0.27
C ARG A 50 4.37 -19.95 -0.08
N ILE A 51 5.36 -19.07 -0.03
CA ILE A 51 6.77 -19.45 0.15
C ILE A 51 7.22 -19.41 1.61
N GLY A 52 6.30 -19.22 2.55
CA GLY A 52 6.58 -19.27 3.99
C GLY A 52 7.27 -18.05 4.57
N LYS A 53 7.29 -16.93 3.86
CA LYS A 53 7.92 -15.68 4.34
C LYS A 53 6.96 -14.77 5.11
N LEU A 54 5.67 -15.09 5.12
CA LEU A 54 4.64 -14.25 5.72
C LEU A 54 3.48 -15.14 6.15
N ASP A 55 2.98 -14.92 7.36
CA ASP A 55 1.74 -15.51 7.84
C ASP A 55 0.60 -14.51 7.66
N PHE A 56 -0.50 -14.97 7.08
CA PHE A 56 -1.72 -14.17 6.95
C PHE A 56 -2.92 -15.10 7.00
N ASP A 57 -3.76 -14.92 8.01
CA ASP A 57 -4.95 -15.76 8.20
C ASP A 57 -6.10 -15.29 7.33
N GLY A 58 -6.72 -16.21 6.62
CA GLY A 58 -7.89 -15.95 5.81
C GLY A 58 -7.57 -15.20 4.51
N SER A 59 -8.56 -14.49 4.00
CA SER A 59 -8.49 -13.76 2.73
C SER A 59 -8.13 -12.29 2.94
N ALA A 60 -7.07 -11.83 2.28
CA ALA A 60 -6.71 -10.42 2.29
C ALA A 60 -7.77 -9.55 1.61
N VAL A 61 -8.43 -10.05 0.56
CA VAL A 61 -9.56 -9.37 -0.09
C VAL A 61 -10.71 -9.16 0.90
N THR A 62 -11.08 -10.21 1.62
CA THR A 62 -12.14 -10.12 2.63
C THR A 62 -11.76 -9.16 3.74
N ALA A 63 -10.52 -9.19 4.21
CA ALA A 63 -10.03 -8.26 5.24
C ALA A 63 -10.18 -6.80 4.80
N CYS A 64 -9.85 -6.49 3.55
CA CYS A 64 -10.01 -5.14 3.01
C CYS A 64 -11.49 -4.73 2.96
N ARG A 65 -12.36 -5.63 2.48
CA ARG A 65 -13.80 -5.35 2.40
C ARG A 65 -14.42 -5.14 3.77
N ASP A 66 -14.06 -5.96 4.74
CA ASP A 66 -14.55 -5.84 6.11
C ASP A 66 -14.10 -4.53 6.77
N ALA A 67 -12.92 -4.05 6.43
CA ALA A 67 -12.41 -2.77 6.91
C ALA A 67 -13.00 -1.56 6.19
N GLY A 68 -13.75 -1.77 5.11
CA GLY A 68 -14.27 -0.69 4.28
C GLY A 68 -13.23 -0.05 3.35
N PHE A 69 -12.13 -0.74 3.09
CA PHE A 69 -11.08 -0.26 2.18
C PHE A 69 -11.48 -0.51 0.72
N GLU A 70 -11.12 0.44 -0.15
CA GLU A 70 -11.23 0.28 -1.59
C GLU A 70 -10.11 -0.66 -2.08
N LEU A 71 -10.47 -1.62 -2.94
CA LEU A 71 -9.48 -2.45 -3.64
C LEU A 71 -9.16 -1.79 -4.98
N LEU A 72 -7.89 -1.42 -5.16
CA LEU A 72 -7.42 -0.74 -6.36
C LEU A 72 -6.85 -1.76 -7.34
N ASP A 73 -7.50 -1.91 -8.48
CA ASP A 73 -7.06 -2.82 -9.53
C ASP A 73 -5.77 -2.32 -10.20
N MET A 74 -4.93 -3.26 -10.63
CA MET A 74 -3.76 -2.96 -11.46
C MET A 74 -4.18 -2.92 -12.93
N THR A 75 -4.00 -1.76 -13.57
CA THR A 75 -4.32 -1.59 -14.99
C THR A 75 -3.07 -1.69 -15.86
N ALA A 76 -3.26 -1.80 -17.17
CA ALA A 76 -2.16 -1.77 -18.13
C ALA A 76 -1.38 -0.44 -18.04
N SER A 77 -2.10 0.68 -17.85
CA SER A 77 -1.47 1.99 -17.67
C SER A 77 -0.61 2.05 -16.42
N HIS A 78 -1.07 1.45 -15.31
CA HIS A 78 -0.28 1.33 -14.09
C HIS A 78 1.01 0.55 -14.35
N ALA A 79 0.91 -0.58 -15.06
CA ALA A 79 2.06 -1.44 -15.33
C ALA A 79 3.10 -0.72 -16.20
N GLU A 80 2.66 -0.02 -17.24
CA GLU A 80 3.55 0.76 -18.10
C GLU A 80 4.26 1.85 -17.32
N ALA A 81 3.52 2.62 -16.52
CA ALA A 81 4.08 3.68 -15.70
C ALA A 81 5.07 3.14 -14.65
N ALA A 82 4.77 2.01 -14.02
CA ALA A 82 5.67 1.38 -13.05
C ALA A 82 6.99 0.96 -13.70
N GLY A 83 6.92 0.44 -14.93
CA GLY A 83 8.11 0.05 -15.69
C GLY A 83 9.02 1.22 -16.03
N ASP A 84 8.43 2.39 -16.26
CA ASP A 84 9.15 3.60 -16.67
C ASP A 84 9.73 4.41 -15.50
N LEU A 85 9.44 4.05 -14.25
CA LEU A 85 9.95 4.80 -13.09
C LEU A 85 11.48 4.76 -13.03
N PRO A 86 12.13 5.85 -12.55
CA PRO A 86 13.55 5.82 -12.23
C PRO A 86 13.90 4.69 -11.26
N ARG A 87 15.15 4.22 -11.30
CA ARG A 87 15.58 3.08 -10.48
C ARG A 87 16.09 3.49 -9.10
N HIS A 88 15.27 4.20 -8.34
CA HIS A 88 15.58 4.51 -6.94
C HIS A 88 15.22 3.35 -6.01
N HIS A 89 14.23 2.52 -6.40
CA HIS A 89 13.75 1.38 -5.65
C HIS A 89 13.64 0.18 -6.57
N GLY A 90 14.14 -0.98 -6.11
CA GLY A 90 14.15 -2.19 -6.93
C GLY A 90 12.92 -3.09 -6.74
N ASP A 91 12.12 -2.86 -5.70
CA ASP A 91 10.96 -3.71 -5.39
C ASP A 91 9.82 -3.44 -6.39
N PRO A 92 9.42 -4.45 -7.19
CA PRO A 92 8.39 -4.26 -8.20
C PRO A 92 7.01 -3.96 -7.60
N PHE A 93 6.70 -4.46 -6.41
CA PHE A 93 5.41 -4.17 -5.76
C PHE A 93 5.35 -2.71 -5.34
N ASP A 94 6.41 -2.20 -4.71
CA ASP A 94 6.47 -0.80 -4.30
C ASP A 94 6.47 0.14 -5.50
N ARG A 95 7.16 -0.21 -6.58
CA ARG A 95 7.14 0.57 -7.82
C ARG A 95 5.72 0.65 -8.39
N MET A 96 4.97 -0.45 -8.33
CA MET A 96 3.56 -0.46 -8.75
C MET A 96 2.72 0.50 -7.91
N LEU A 97 2.90 0.50 -6.58
CA LEU A 97 2.17 1.42 -5.69
C LEU A 97 2.48 2.88 -6.03
N ILE A 98 3.75 3.19 -6.31
CA ILE A 98 4.15 4.55 -6.70
C ILE A 98 3.46 4.97 -7.99
N ALA A 99 3.47 4.12 -9.01
CA ALA A 99 2.81 4.39 -10.29
C ALA A 99 1.30 4.61 -10.11
N GLN A 100 0.66 3.75 -9.32
CA GLN A 100 -0.77 3.86 -9.04
C GLN A 100 -1.10 5.17 -8.32
N ALA A 101 -0.33 5.51 -7.30
CA ALA A 101 -0.56 6.75 -6.55
C ALA A 101 -0.45 7.99 -7.44
N ARG A 102 0.52 7.99 -8.35
CA ARG A 102 0.70 9.12 -9.29
C ARG A 102 -0.46 9.23 -10.27
N LEU A 103 -0.87 8.11 -10.87
CA LEU A 103 -1.93 8.11 -11.88
C LEU A 103 -3.31 8.32 -11.28
N GLU A 104 -3.56 7.81 -10.08
CA GLU A 104 -4.86 7.88 -9.41
C GLU A 104 -4.95 9.05 -8.41
N HIS A 105 -3.90 9.86 -8.30
CA HIS A 105 -3.84 11.01 -7.38
C HIS A 105 -4.08 10.62 -5.92
N LEU A 106 -3.35 9.58 -5.48
CA LEU A 106 -3.40 9.10 -4.10
C LEU A 106 -2.15 9.55 -3.34
N THR A 107 -2.30 9.70 -2.02
CA THR A 107 -1.18 9.91 -1.11
C THR A 107 -0.78 8.56 -0.52
N ILE A 108 0.51 8.21 -0.58
CA ILE A 108 1.00 6.93 -0.06
C ILE A 108 1.21 7.02 1.46
N VAL A 109 0.79 5.99 2.17
CA VAL A 109 1.09 5.79 3.59
C VAL A 109 2.16 4.72 3.69
N THR A 110 3.39 5.10 4.09
CA THR A 110 4.55 4.21 4.18
C THR A 110 5.55 4.72 5.21
N ARG A 111 6.33 3.80 5.77
CA ARG A 111 7.52 4.14 6.59
C ARG A 111 8.83 4.05 5.79
N ASP A 112 8.77 3.52 4.57
CA ASP A 112 9.98 3.33 3.76
C ASP A 112 10.40 4.67 3.14
N PRO A 113 11.58 5.20 3.49
CA PRO A 113 12.05 6.48 2.96
C PRO A 113 12.32 6.46 1.46
N GLN A 114 12.47 5.29 0.84
CA GLN A 114 12.70 5.19 -0.60
C GLN A 114 11.54 5.69 -1.44
N PHE A 115 10.31 5.64 -0.90
CA PHE A 115 9.14 6.23 -1.59
C PHE A 115 9.30 7.73 -1.80
N GLY A 116 9.94 8.43 -0.87
CA GLY A 116 10.18 9.87 -0.97
C GLY A 116 11.17 10.28 -2.06
N LEU A 117 11.88 9.32 -2.67
CA LEU A 117 12.79 9.60 -3.79
C LEU A 117 12.04 9.78 -5.12
N TYR A 118 10.76 9.48 -5.16
CA TYR A 118 9.90 9.65 -6.32
C TYR A 118 9.01 10.88 -6.17
N GLU A 119 8.54 11.42 -7.28
CA GLU A 119 7.59 12.54 -7.29
C GLU A 119 6.17 12.02 -7.01
N VAL A 120 5.91 11.66 -5.76
CA VAL A 120 4.63 11.14 -5.29
C VAL A 120 4.36 11.68 -3.89
N PRO A 121 3.10 12.06 -3.58
CA PRO A 121 2.77 12.50 -2.22
C PRO A 121 2.89 11.34 -1.23
N VAL A 122 3.57 11.59 -0.12
CA VAL A 122 3.70 10.63 0.99
C VAL A 122 3.19 11.30 2.27
N LEU A 123 2.35 10.59 3.01
CA LEU A 123 1.80 11.11 4.25
C LEU A 123 2.90 11.26 5.31
N ASP A 124 2.96 12.43 5.95
CA ASP A 124 3.88 12.65 7.06
C ASP A 124 3.43 11.85 8.28
N LEU A 125 4.26 10.91 8.73
CA LEU A 125 3.98 10.04 9.87
C LEU A 125 4.69 10.46 11.16
N ARG A 126 5.32 11.61 11.17
CA ARG A 126 6.02 12.13 12.34
C ARG A 126 5.06 12.67 13.41
#